data_c2399e535e0df5a8d4488a55143ac76a
#
_entry.id   c2399e535e0df5a8d4488a55143ac76a
#
_cell.length_a   1.000
_cell.length_b   1.000
_cell.length_c   1.000
_cell.angle_alpha   90.00
_cell.angle_beta   90.00
_cell.angle_gamma   90.00
#
_symmetry.space_group_name_H-M   'P 1'
#
loop_
_entity.id
_entity.type
_entity.pdbx_description
1 polymer ?
#
loop_
_entity_poly.entity_id
_entity_poly.type
_entity_poly.pdbx_seq_one_letter_code
_entity_poly.pdbx_strand_id
1 'polypeptide(L)'
;FDEDEAKKVNDKCCFVTQLDKVSDNNFKQAYFPKNCYVLDNPIGTANGCVMSKDKKMIVNLPGPPKEMTYVVDHQLKPYLEKYRQAKIYTYDLVTQGIGESAAATLIDDIVQSQKNISIALYASEEYVRVRLGVKAKHQSEADELVKQTKKMIEEKLKDYLVENPNLFEEVMKKVNGFTILNECDFLLSDYFVNNGGPVFIHLTLKEHPLGEIVHVLLKYKEKEISFDIPLLVKASLSLPKLESKLIYQIDQLIR
;
A
#
# COMPACT_ATOMS: atom_id res chain seq x y z
N PHE A 1 35.29 9.57 22.91
CA PHE A 1 34.39 9.88 24.03
C PHE A 1 33.96 11.32 23.89
N ASP A 2 32.69 11.58 24.09
CA ASP A 2 32.07 12.90 24.03
C ASP A 2 31.56 13.26 25.42
N GLU A 3 32.15 14.28 26.07
CA GLU A 3 31.82 14.65 27.43
C GLU A 3 30.43 15.28 27.59
N ASP A 4 29.98 16.02 26.57
CA ASP A 4 28.65 16.65 26.54
C ASP A 4 27.57 15.56 26.42
N GLU A 5 27.78 14.59 25.54
CA GLU A 5 26.87 13.45 25.41
C GLU A 5 26.90 12.55 26.67
N ALA A 6 28.05 12.36 27.30
CA ALA A 6 28.13 11.63 28.57
C ALA A 6 27.30 12.28 29.67
N LYS A 7 27.34 13.61 29.75
CA LYS A 7 26.49 14.36 30.68
C LYS A 7 25.01 14.17 30.37
N LYS A 8 24.58 14.27 29.09
CA LYS A 8 23.19 14.03 28.68
C LYS A 8 22.71 12.60 29.04
N VAL A 9 23.57 11.60 28.80
CA VAL A 9 23.27 10.20 29.16
C VAL A 9 23.08 10.07 30.67
N ASN A 10 24.01 10.66 31.48
CA ASN A 10 23.89 10.65 32.91
C ASN A 10 22.58 11.29 33.38
N ASP A 11 22.29 12.51 32.93
CA ASP A 11 21.10 13.26 33.33
C ASP A 11 19.80 12.52 32.99
N LYS A 12 19.69 11.99 31.77
CA LYS A 12 18.53 11.18 31.34
C LYS A 12 18.39 9.89 32.17
N CYS A 13 19.48 9.16 32.37
CA CYS A 13 19.44 7.91 33.14
C CYS A 13 19.11 8.16 34.60
N CYS A 14 19.73 9.16 35.28
CA CYS A 14 19.40 9.54 36.62
C CYS A 14 17.94 9.96 36.78
N PHE A 15 17.41 10.72 35.82
CA PHE A 15 16.00 11.11 35.82
C PHE A 15 15.05 9.90 35.75
N VAL A 16 15.34 8.94 34.87
CA VAL A 16 14.47 7.76 34.68
C VAL A 16 14.59 6.78 35.86
N THR A 17 15.80 6.57 36.36
CA THR A 17 16.05 5.58 37.44
C THR A 17 15.88 6.14 38.82
N GLN A 18 15.79 7.46 38.98
CA GLN A 18 15.76 8.16 40.25
C GLN A 18 17.01 7.86 41.12
N LEU A 19 18.14 7.56 40.48
CA LEU A 19 19.43 7.32 41.14
C LEU A 19 20.35 8.53 40.94
N ASP A 20 21.20 8.79 41.94
CA ASP A 20 22.17 9.89 41.92
C ASP A 20 23.32 9.66 40.91
N LYS A 21 23.57 8.42 40.55
CA LYS A 21 24.65 8.03 39.64
C LYS A 21 24.26 6.83 38.79
N VAL A 22 24.61 6.87 37.51
CA VAL A 22 24.42 5.75 36.59
C VAL A 22 25.62 4.81 36.53
N SER A 23 25.38 3.59 36.09
CA SER A 23 26.44 2.60 35.84
C SER A 23 27.38 3.07 34.73
N ASP A 24 28.69 2.80 34.91
CA ASP A 24 29.72 3.11 33.92
C ASP A 24 29.46 2.50 32.55
N ASN A 25 28.70 1.41 32.51
CA ASN A 25 28.29 0.78 31.26
C ASN A 25 27.40 1.69 30.39
N ASN A 26 26.64 2.59 30.98
CA ASN A 26 25.79 3.54 30.23
C ASN A 26 26.62 4.58 29.45
N PHE A 27 27.82 4.93 29.94
CA PHE A 27 28.70 5.87 29.23
C PHE A 27 29.27 5.33 27.93
N LYS A 28 29.09 4.04 27.61
CA LYS A 28 29.37 3.51 26.24
C LYS A 28 28.55 4.23 25.17
N GLN A 29 27.39 4.77 25.53
CA GLN A 29 26.52 5.53 24.64
C GLN A 29 27.08 6.92 24.28
N ALA A 30 28.10 7.39 24.98
CA ALA A 30 28.83 8.63 24.73
C ALA A 30 30.07 8.46 23.83
N TYR A 31 30.33 7.26 23.32
CA TYR A 31 31.44 7.04 22.38
C TYR A 31 30.93 7.18 20.94
N PHE A 32 31.34 8.22 20.28
CA PHE A 32 31.01 8.50 18.90
C PHE A 32 32.25 8.44 18.00
N PRO A 33 32.08 8.03 16.72
CA PRO A 33 33.14 8.15 15.73
C PRO A 33 33.57 9.61 15.56
N LYS A 34 34.85 9.84 15.34
CA LYS A 34 35.40 11.17 15.11
C LYS A 34 34.70 11.84 13.91
N ASN A 35 34.30 13.11 14.10
CA ASN A 35 33.60 13.91 13.09
C ASN A 35 32.25 13.34 12.61
N CYS A 36 31.56 12.54 13.39
CA CYS A 36 30.19 12.18 13.07
C CYS A 36 29.24 13.34 13.41
N TYR A 37 28.06 13.31 12.79
CA TYR A 37 26.94 14.15 13.17
C TYR A 37 26.03 13.37 14.12
N VAL A 38 25.81 13.88 15.32
CA VAL A 38 24.97 13.24 16.33
C VAL A 38 23.50 13.49 15.99
N LEU A 39 22.68 12.44 16.01
CA LEU A 39 21.24 12.48 15.86
C LEU A 39 20.60 12.36 17.25
N ASP A 40 20.06 13.45 17.75
CA ASP A 40 19.50 13.51 19.10
C ASP A 40 18.26 12.60 19.26
N ASN A 41 18.21 11.90 20.39
CA ASN A 41 17.12 11.00 20.75
C ASN A 41 16.48 11.46 22.07
N PRO A 42 15.48 12.35 22.04
CA PRO A 42 14.87 12.87 23.26
C PRO A 42 14.01 11.85 24.03
N ILE A 43 13.60 10.77 23.37
CA ILE A 43 12.72 9.74 23.96
C ILE A 43 13.49 8.52 24.52
N GLY A 44 14.81 8.50 24.33
CA GLY A 44 15.68 7.45 24.85
C GLY A 44 17.00 8.02 25.35
N THR A 45 17.88 7.16 25.84
CA THR A 45 19.19 7.57 26.39
C THR A 45 20.29 7.59 25.33
N ALA A 46 20.24 6.67 24.34
CA ALA A 46 21.25 6.52 23.32
C ALA A 46 20.89 7.33 22.06
N ASN A 47 21.76 8.26 21.70
CA ASN A 47 21.63 9.01 20.44
C ASN A 47 22.08 8.18 19.24
N GLY A 48 21.58 8.53 18.04
CA GLY A 48 22.11 8.03 16.79
C GLY A 48 23.27 8.87 16.28
N CYS A 49 23.92 8.44 15.20
CA CYS A 49 24.91 9.27 14.52
C CYS A 49 25.03 8.98 13.02
N VAL A 50 25.51 9.98 12.26
CA VAL A 50 25.83 9.86 10.85
C VAL A 50 27.32 10.08 10.65
N MET A 51 27.97 9.11 10.03
CA MET A 51 29.36 9.19 9.57
C MET A 51 29.36 9.34 8.05
N SER A 52 30.20 10.23 7.54
CA SER A 52 30.32 10.45 6.11
C SER A 52 31.78 10.36 5.66
N LYS A 53 32.04 9.57 4.62
CA LYS A 53 33.34 9.47 3.98
C LYS A 53 33.15 9.13 2.49
N ASP A 54 33.90 9.80 1.63
CA ASP A 54 33.94 9.51 0.18
C ASP A 54 32.56 9.42 -0.48
N LYS A 55 31.68 10.37 -0.18
CA LYS A 55 30.25 10.41 -0.63
C LYS A 55 29.38 9.24 -0.15
N LYS A 56 29.86 8.44 0.78
CA LYS A 56 29.10 7.39 1.44
C LYS A 56 28.74 7.82 2.86
N MET A 57 27.62 7.33 3.35
CA MET A 57 27.16 7.57 4.71
C MET A 57 26.86 6.25 5.40
N ILE A 58 27.21 6.18 6.67
CA ILE A 58 26.78 5.13 7.59
C ILE A 58 25.98 5.82 8.68
N VAL A 59 24.79 5.30 8.93
CA VAL A 59 23.89 5.82 9.95
C VAL A 59 23.68 4.77 11.01
N ASN A 60 23.99 5.10 12.25
CA ASN A 60 23.64 4.31 13.42
C ASN A 60 22.39 4.91 14.06
N LEU A 61 21.41 4.06 14.34
CA LEU A 61 20.14 4.45 14.95
C LEU A 61 19.92 3.66 16.25
N PRO A 62 19.11 4.19 17.19
CA PRO A 62 18.67 3.44 18.35
C PRO A 62 17.98 2.14 17.97
N GLY A 63 18.15 1.08 18.79
CA GLY A 63 17.53 -0.23 18.54
C GLY A 63 16.01 -0.27 18.73
N PRO A 64 15.45 0.34 19.81
CA PRO A 64 14.01 0.30 20.05
C PRO A 64 13.21 0.97 18.92
N PRO A 65 12.17 0.32 18.33
CA PRO A 65 11.46 0.83 17.14
C PRO A 65 10.89 2.23 17.31
N LYS A 66 10.34 2.57 18.47
CA LYS A 66 9.77 3.91 18.74
C LYS A 66 10.84 5.00 18.70
N GLU A 67 12.00 4.75 19.31
CA GLU A 67 13.15 5.67 19.32
C GLU A 67 13.72 5.82 17.92
N MET A 68 13.95 4.71 17.22
CA MET A 68 14.43 4.70 15.85
C MET A 68 13.52 5.52 14.92
N THR A 69 12.22 5.30 14.97
CA THR A 69 11.24 6.03 14.14
C THR A 69 11.30 7.53 14.42
N TYR A 70 11.35 7.92 15.70
CA TYR A 70 11.45 9.33 16.08
C TYR A 70 12.72 9.97 15.52
N VAL A 71 13.89 9.34 15.72
CA VAL A 71 15.18 9.85 15.26
C VAL A 71 15.21 9.93 13.73
N VAL A 72 14.65 8.94 13.02
CA VAL A 72 14.54 8.98 11.56
C VAL A 72 13.71 10.17 11.10
N ASP A 73 12.53 10.37 11.67
CA ASP A 73 11.58 11.38 11.20
C ASP A 73 12.04 12.81 11.55
N HIS A 74 12.60 13.04 12.74
CA HIS A 74 12.88 14.37 13.26
C HIS A 74 14.34 14.81 13.14
N GLN A 75 15.27 13.86 12.99
CA GLN A 75 16.70 14.17 12.92
C GLN A 75 17.34 13.77 11.59
N LEU A 76 17.17 12.49 11.19
CA LEU A 76 17.84 11.96 10.00
C LEU A 76 17.24 12.52 8.69
N LYS A 77 15.93 12.53 8.53
CA LYS A 77 15.28 13.09 7.33
C LYS A 77 15.68 14.54 7.08
N PRO A 78 15.58 15.46 8.07
CA PRO A 78 16.07 16.84 7.92
C PRO A 78 17.57 16.93 7.58
N TYR A 79 18.39 16.09 8.21
CA TYR A 79 19.82 16.03 7.90
C TYR A 79 20.09 15.65 6.44
N LEU A 80 19.33 14.69 5.89
CA LEU A 80 19.49 14.20 4.52
C LEU A 80 18.94 15.16 3.46
N GLU A 81 18.04 16.09 3.82
CA GLU A 81 17.47 17.05 2.87
C GLU A 81 18.52 17.84 2.10
N LYS A 82 19.64 18.21 2.74
CA LYS A 82 20.75 18.93 2.10
C LYS A 82 21.47 18.15 0.99
N TYR A 83 21.27 16.81 0.95
CA TYR A 83 21.84 15.95 -0.07
C TYR A 83 20.83 15.56 -1.16
N ARG A 84 19.57 15.96 -0.96
CA ARG A 84 18.49 15.63 -1.88
C ARG A 84 18.63 16.40 -3.19
N GLN A 85 18.92 15.67 -4.28
CA GLN A 85 18.98 16.26 -5.62
C GLN A 85 17.64 16.22 -6.35
N ALA A 86 16.79 15.26 -5.99
CA ALA A 86 15.45 15.07 -6.55
C ALA A 86 14.58 14.28 -5.59
N LYS A 87 13.28 14.27 -5.85
CA LYS A 87 12.27 13.46 -5.15
C LYS A 87 11.66 12.45 -6.11
N ILE A 88 11.25 11.30 -5.60
CA ILE A 88 10.44 10.36 -6.36
C ILE A 88 8.97 10.72 -6.12
N TYR A 89 8.27 11.00 -7.20
CA TYR A 89 6.83 11.21 -7.23
C TYR A 89 6.18 9.95 -7.72
N THR A 90 5.08 9.55 -7.10
CA THR A 90 4.35 8.33 -7.46
C THR A 90 2.93 8.65 -7.87
N TYR A 91 2.45 7.94 -8.89
CA TYR A 91 1.11 8.04 -9.43
C TYR A 91 0.54 6.63 -9.50
N ASP A 92 -0.61 6.43 -8.89
CA ASP A 92 -1.26 5.14 -8.83
C ASP A 92 -2.48 5.13 -9.76
N LEU A 93 -2.60 4.05 -10.53
CA LEU A 93 -3.81 3.67 -11.24
C LEU A 93 -4.32 2.38 -10.59
N VAL A 94 -5.60 2.31 -10.33
CA VAL A 94 -6.20 1.14 -9.69
C VAL A 94 -7.13 0.46 -10.70
N THR A 95 -6.99 -0.86 -10.82
CA THR A 95 -7.83 -1.69 -11.69
C THR A 95 -8.54 -2.76 -10.88
N GLN A 96 -9.77 -3.08 -11.26
CA GLN A 96 -10.53 -4.21 -10.73
C GLN A 96 -11.03 -5.11 -11.86
N GLY A 97 -11.38 -6.36 -11.55
CA GLY A 97 -11.85 -7.32 -12.56
C GLY A 97 -10.76 -7.95 -13.43
N ILE A 98 -9.50 -7.56 -13.25
CA ILE A 98 -8.33 -8.10 -13.97
C ILE A 98 -7.28 -8.60 -12.97
N GLY A 99 -6.64 -9.72 -13.27
CA GLY A 99 -5.51 -10.23 -12.47
C GLY A 99 -4.18 -9.57 -12.85
N GLU A 100 -3.19 -9.62 -11.94
CA GLU A 100 -1.87 -9.01 -12.13
C GLU A 100 -1.19 -9.43 -13.43
N SER A 101 -1.14 -10.74 -13.71
CA SER A 101 -0.49 -11.26 -14.93
C SER A 101 -1.14 -10.74 -16.20
N ALA A 102 -2.47 -10.66 -16.25
CA ALA A 102 -3.19 -10.14 -17.39
C ALA A 102 -2.98 -8.62 -17.56
N ALA A 103 -3.03 -7.87 -16.45
CA ALA A 103 -2.72 -6.43 -16.46
C ALA A 103 -1.27 -6.17 -16.92
N ALA A 104 -0.30 -6.93 -16.41
CA ALA A 104 1.09 -6.83 -16.83
C ALA A 104 1.26 -7.10 -18.32
N THR A 105 0.58 -8.12 -18.87
CA THR A 105 0.64 -8.46 -20.29
C THR A 105 0.09 -7.31 -21.16
N LEU A 106 -1.01 -6.69 -20.75
CA LEU A 106 -1.60 -5.58 -21.51
C LEU A 106 -0.70 -4.35 -21.61
N ILE A 107 0.14 -4.10 -20.61
CA ILE A 107 1.02 -2.92 -20.56
C ILE A 107 2.50 -3.23 -20.80
N ASP A 108 2.85 -4.47 -21.15
CA ASP A 108 4.25 -4.91 -21.27
C ASP A 108 5.06 -4.07 -22.24
N ASP A 109 4.52 -3.74 -23.40
CA ASP A 109 5.15 -2.88 -24.40
C ASP A 109 5.47 -1.49 -23.85
N ILE A 110 4.62 -0.94 -22.98
CA ILE A 110 4.84 0.34 -22.32
C ILE A 110 5.96 0.17 -21.29
N VAL A 111 5.91 -0.88 -20.47
CA VAL A 111 6.94 -1.16 -19.45
C VAL A 111 8.33 -1.30 -20.09
N GLN A 112 8.44 -2.06 -21.18
CA GLN A 112 9.70 -2.29 -21.87
C GLN A 112 10.26 -1.04 -22.56
N SER A 113 9.40 -0.12 -22.99
CA SER A 113 9.80 1.12 -23.66
C SER A 113 10.26 2.22 -22.71
N GLN A 114 9.93 2.17 -21.42
CA GLN A 114 10.24 3.22 -20.46
C GLN A 114 11.68 3.13 -19.93
N LYS A 115 12.32 4.31 -19.84
CA LYS A 115 13.69 4.45 -19.29
C LYS A 115 13.72 5.31 -18.02
N ASN A 116 12.83 6.28 -17.91
CA ASN A 116 12.85 7.31 -16.86
C ASN A 116 11.68 7.17 -15.87
N ILE A 117 10.74 6.27 -16.16
CA ILE A 117 9.56 6.00 -15.33
C ILE A 117 9.63 4.55 -14.89
N SER A 118 9.63 4.31 -13.59
CA SER A 118 9.44 2.97 -13.07
C SER A 118 7.95 2.63 -13.07
N ILE A 119 7.60 1.44 -13.54
CA ILE A 119 6.24 0.92 -13.52
C ILE A 119 6.25 -0.37 -12.72
N ALA A 120 5.43 -0.44 -11.68
CA ALA A 120 5.30 -1.61 -10.82
C ALA A 120 3.84 -1.95 -10.60
N LEU A 121 3.53 -3.25 -10.60
CA LEU A 121 2.21 -3.75 -10.28
C LEU A 121 2.20 -4.31 -8.87
N TYR A 122 1.12 -4.08 -8.15
CA TYR A 122 0.87 -4.59 -6.80
C TYR A 122 -0.52 -5.18 -6.75
N ALA A 123 -0.59 -6.51 -6.70
CA ALA A 123 -1.86 -7.21 -6.58
C ALA A 123 -2.28 -7.31 -5.12
N SER A 124 -3.55 -7.09 -4.88
CA SER A 124 -4.29 -7.51 -3.69
C SER A 124 -5.41 -8.47 -4.12
N GLU A 125 -6.17 -8.96 -3.17
CA GLU A 125 -7.35 -9.79 -3.48
C GLU A 125 -8.45 -9.03 -4.19
N GLU A 126 -8.51 -7.71 -4.01
CA GLU A 126 -9.58 -6.83 -4.48
C GLU A 126 -9.24 -6.05 -5.75
N TYR A 127 -7.97 -5.66 -5.92
CA TYR A 127 -7.55 -4.81 -7.03
C TYR A 127 -6.09 -5.04 -7.43
N VAL A 128 -5.73 -4.57 -8.61
CA VAL A 128 -4.33 -4.43 -9.01
C VAL A 128 -4.00 -2.94 -9.11
N ARG A 129 -2.97 -2.51 -8.38
CA ARG A 129 -2.44 -1.15 -8.45
C ARG A 129 -1.27 -1.10 -9.42
N VAL A 130 -1.35 -0.23 -10.39
CA VAL A 130 -0.24 0.10 -11.29
C VAL A 130 0.38 1.41 -10.81
N ARG A 131 1.59 1.34 -10.25
CA ARG A 131 2.32 2.50 -9.72
C ARG A 131 3.38 2.95 -10.70
N LEU A 132 3.31 4.21 -11.09
CA LEU A 132 4.35 4.89 -11.85
C LEU A 132 5.20 5.72 -10.90
N GLY A 133 6.51 5.54 -10.93
CA GLY A 133 7.47 6.32 -10.14
C GLY A 133 8.38 7.14 -11.04
N VAL A 134 8.46 8.44 -10.81
CA VAL A 134 9.31 9.35 -11.59
C VAL A 134 10.17 10.21 -10.67
N LYS A 135 11.44 10.35 -11.03
CA LYS A 135 12.39 11.18 -10.31
C LYS A 135 12.40 12.58 -10.91
N ALA A 136 12.02 13.61 -10.11
CA ALA A 136 11.97 15.00 -10.53
C ALA A 136 12.35 15.95 -9.39
N LYS A 137 12.67 17.19 -9.71
CA LYS A 137 12.95 18.24 -8.72
C LYS A 137 11.65 18.78 -8.13
N HIS A 138 10.64 18.97 -8.96
CA HIS A 138 9.36 19.55 -8.60
C HIS A 138 8.19 18.71 -9.10
N GLN A 139 7.03 18.86 -8.47
CA GLN A 139 5.80 18.14 -8.84
C GLN A 139 5.40 18.40 -10.29
N SER A 140 5.45 19.64 -10.75
CA SER A 140 5.09 20.00 -12.13
C SER A 140 5.96 19.32 -13.19
N GLU A 141 7.24 19.14 -12.92
CA GLU A 141 8.15 18.36 -13.77
C GLU A 141 7.77 16.89 -13.78
N ALA A 142 7.43 16.33 -12.62
CA ALA A 142 6.98 14.95 -12.50
C ALA A 142 5.67 14.70 -13.25
N ASP A 143 4.71 15.62 -13.12
CA ASP A 143 3.40 15.54 -13.79
C ASP A 143 3.56 15.51 -15.30
N GLU A 144 4.42 16.37 -15.86
CA GLU A 144 4.65 16.39 -17.31
C GLU A 144 5.39 15.13 -17.81
N LEU A 145 6.39 14.66 -17.05
CA LEU A 145 7.12 13.44 -17.40
C LEU A 145 6.23 12.20 -17.41
N VAL A 146 5.29 12.09 -16.48
CA VAL A 146 4.43 10.90 -16.36
C VAL A 146 3.22 10.92 -17.28
N LYS A 147 2.77 12.09 -17.72
CA LYS A 147 1.50 12.34 -18.41
C LYS A 147 1.25 11.42 -19.60
N GLN A 148 2.22 11.32 -20.50
CA GLN A 148 2.06 10.48 -21.70
C GLN A 148 1.99 8.99 -21.35
N THR A 149 2.90 8.51 -20.50
CA THR A 149 2.93 7.11 -20.08
C THR A 149 1.68 6.72 -19.32
N LYS A 150 1.22 7.60 -18.41
CA LYS A 150 -0.02 7.40 -17.66
C LYS A 150 -1.20 7.26 -18.61
N LYS A 151 -1.34 8.16 -19.59
CA LYS A 151 -2.41 8.10 -20.60
C LYS A 151 -2.37 6.82 -21.42
N MET A 152 -1.19 6.36 -21.84
CA MET A 152 -1.05 5.09 -22.58
C MET A 152 -1.52 3.89 -21.75
N ILE A 153 -1.19 3.86 -20.44
CA ILE A 153 -1.64 2.80 -19.53
C ILE A 153 -3.15 2.90 -19.30
N GLU A 154 -3.69 4.10 -19.11
CA GLU A 154 -5.13 4.34 -18.97
C GLU A 154 -5.91 3.83 -20.19
N GLU A 155 -5.43 4.05 -21.38
CA GLU A 155 -6.07 3.54 -22.62
C GLU A 155 -6.07 2.01 -22.70
N LYS A 156 -4.95 1.36 -22.31
CA LYS A 156 -4.82 -0.11 -22.31
C LYS A 156 -5.69 -0.78 -21.25
N LEU A 157 -5.84 -0.15 -20.12
CA LEU A 157 -6.55 -0.69 -18.96
C LEU A 157 -7.94 -0.06 -18.73
N LYS A 158 -8.43 0.76 -19.67
CA LYS A 158 -9.65 1.58 -19.54
C LYS A 158 -10.88 0.81 -19.03
N ASP A 159 -11.05 -0.44 -19.47
CA ASP A 159 -12.21 -1.26 -19.12
C ASP A 159 -12.13 -1.80 -17.67
N TYR A 160 -10.98 -1.66 -17.02
CA TYR A 160 -10.71 -2.16 -15.66
C TYR A 160 -10.42 -1.04 -14.66
N LEU A 161 -10.19 0.20 -15.12
CA LEU A 161 -9.86 1.32 -14.23
C LEU A 161 -11.03 1.68 -13.32
N VAL A 162 -10.70 1.91 -12.06
CA VAL A 162 -11.64 2.41 -11.05
C VAL A 162 -11.05 3.66 -10.40
N GLU A 163 -11.89 4.67 -10.16
CA GLU A 163 -11.45 5.91 -9.49
C GLU A 163 -11.23 5.69 -8.00
N ASN A 164 -12.06 4.85 -7.40
CA ASN A 164 -12.01 4.54 -5.98
C ASN A 164 -11.74 3.03 -5.81
N PRO A 165 -10.68 2.61 -5.09
CA PRO A 165 -10.46 1.20 -4.76
C PRO A 165 -11.59 0.62 -3.89
N ASN A 166 -12.33 1.46 -3.16
CA ASN A 166 -13.53 1.05 -2.43
C ASN A 166 -14.77 1.15 -3.31
N LEU A 167 -14.80 0.36 -4.38
CA LEU A 167 -15.91 0.32 -5.33
C LEU A 167 -17.24 -0.08 -4.66
N PHE A 168 -17.17 -0.82 -3.55
CA PHE A 168 -18.34 -1.23 -2.79
C PHE A 168 -19.15 -0.03 -2.29
N GLU A 169 -18.52 0.96 -1.66
CA GLU A 169 -19.19 2.17 -1.19
C GLU A 169 -19.86 2.95 -2.32
N GLU A 170 -19.24 3.00 -3.50
CA GLU A 170 -19.81 3.67 -4.65
C GLU A 170 -21.05 2.97 -5.19
N VAL A 171 -20.99 1.64 -5.28
CA VAL A 171 -22.15 0.83 -5.69
C VAL A 171 -23.29 0.99 -4.68
N MET A 172 -23.00 0.92 -3.39
CA MET A 172 -24.03 1.07 -2.33
C MET A 172 -24.71 2.43 -2.36
N LYS A 173 -24.00 3.50 -2.66
CA LYS A 173 -24.62 4.84 -2.85
C LYS A 173 -25.62 4.87 -4.02
N LYS A 174 -25.40 4.04 -5.06
CA LYS A 174 -26.25 3.99 -6.24
C LYS A 174 -27.47 3.07 -6.08
N VAL A 175 -27.30 1.93 -5.38
CA VAL A 175 -28.34 0.87 -5.37
C VAL A 175 -29.01 0.66 -4.01
N ASN A 176 -28.46 1.16 -2.94
CA ASN A 176 -29.03 1.07 -1.58
C ASN A 176 -29.37 -0.35 -1.12
N GLY A 177 -28.63 -1.36 -1.58
CA GLY A 177 -28.76 -2.75 -1.12
C GLY A 177 -29.01 -3.77 -2.23
N PHE A 178 -29.19 -5.01 -1.81
CA PHE A 178 -29.28 -6.19 -2.68
C PHE A 178 -30.48 -7.07 -2.32
N THR A 179 -30.96 -7.84 -3.30
CA THR A 179 -31.78 -9.02 -3.10
C THR A 179 -30.93 -10.23 -3.41
N ILE A 180 -30.60 -11.05 -2.42
CA ILE A 180 -29.60 -12.12 -2.54
C ILE A 180 -30.29 -13.50 -2.39
N LEU A 181 -30.15 -14.34 -3.39
CA LEU A 181 -30.42 -15.77 -3.34
C LEU A 181 -29.08 -16.50 -3.38
N ASN A 182 -28.63 -16.98 -2.23
CA ASN A 182 -27.35 -17.70 -2.10
C ASN A 182 -27.63 -19.18 -1.82
N GLU A 183 -27.38 -20.02 -2.81
CA GLU A 183 -27.50 -21.48 -2.73
C GLU A 183 -26.15 -22.16 -2.43
N CYS A 184 -25.13 -21.39 -2.04
CA CYS A 184 -23.81 -21.88 -1.68
C CYS A 184 -23.72 -22.18 -0.18
N ASP A 185 -22.69 -22.92 0.22
CA ASP A 185 -22.39 -23.28 1.61
C ASP A 185 -21.58 -22.20 2.38
N PHE A 186 -21.47 -20.99 1.84
CA PHE A 186 -20.80 -19.86 2.47
C PHE A 186 -21.71 -18.63 2.52
N LEU A 187 -21.39 -17.69 3.42
CA LEU A 187 -22.05 -16.40 3.51
C LEU A 187 -21.14 -15.31 2.91
N LEU A 188 -21.72 -14.38 2.18
CA LEU A 188 -21.04 -13.14 1.82
C LEU A 188 -20.79 -12.29 3.08
N SER A 189 -19.81 -11.39 3.04
CA SER A 189 -19.54 -10.47 4.14
C SER A 189 -20.72 -9.55 4.45
N ASP A 190 -20.69 -8.92 5.61
CA ASP A 190 -21.72 -7.98 6.07
C ASP A 190 -21.94 -6.78 5.14
N TYR A 191 -21.07 -6.59 4.18
CA TYR A 191 -21.25 -5.61 3.12
C TYR A 191 -22.39 -5.96 2.14
N PHE A 192 -22.62 -7.24 1.89
CA PHE A 192 -23.68 -7.71 1.00
C PHE A 192 -24.97 -7.96 1.78
N VAL A 193 -25.58 -6.89 2.26
CA VAL A 193 -26.83 -6.97 3.05
C VAL A 193 -28.01 -7.33 2.14
N ASN A 194 -28.68 -8.45 2.43
CA ASN A 194 -29.92 -8.84 1.78
C ASN A 194 -31.10 -8.05 2.39
N ASN A 195 -31.39 -6.90 1.84
CA ASN A 195 -32.42 -5.97 2.33
C ASN A 195 -33.56 -5.71 1.32
N GLY A 196 -33.67 -6.55 0.29
CA GLY A 196 -34.65 -6.37 -0.77
C GLY A 196 -34.30 -5.24 -1.76
N GLY A 197 -33.01 -4.89 -1.86
CA GLY A 197 -32.55 -3.85 -2.79
C GLY A 197 -32.74 -4.20 -4.27
N PRO A 198 -32.53 -3.24 -5.16
CA PRO A 198 -32.90 -3.36 -6.59
C PRO A 198 -31.94 -4.25 -7.42
N VAL A 199 -30.77 -4.58 -6.89
CA VAL A 199 -29.86 -5.52 -7.56
C VAL A 199 -30.13 -6.91 -7.02
N PHE A 200 -30.56 -7.81 -7.91
CA PHE A 200 -30.72 -9.22 -7.59
C PHE A 200 -29.43 -9.99 -7.85
N ILE A 201 -29.00 -10.78 -6.88
CA ILE A 201 -27.81 -11.61 -6.91
C ILE A 201 -28.24 -13.05 -6.64
N HIS A 202 -27.97 -13.95 -7.57
CA HIS A 202 -28.15 -15.39 -7.35
C HIS A 202 -26.80 -16.08 -7.50
N LEU A 203 -26.42 -16.85 -6.47
CA LEU A 203 -25.17 -17.58 -6.40
C LEU A 203 -25.45 -19.07 -6.30
N THR A 204 -24.81 -19.85 -7.18
CA THR A 204 -24.79 -21.32 -7.11
C THR A 204 -23.36 -21.83 -7.18
N LEU A 205 -23.09 -22.96 -6.53
CA LEU A 205 -21.76 -23.55 -6.44
C LEU A 205 -21.66 -24.82 -7.28
N LYS A 206 -20.56 -24.96 -8.01
CA LYS A 206 -20.21 -26.16 -8.74
C LYS A 206 -18.79 -26.61 -8.38
N GLU A 207 -18.65 -27.86 -7.99
CA GLU A 207 -17.32 -28.44 -7.78
C GLU A 207 -16.57 -28.63 -9.10
N HIS A 208 -15.27 -28.42 -9.04
CA HIS A 208 -14.35 -28.61 -10.16
C HIS A 208 -13.08 -29.31 -9.66
N PRO A 209 -12.40 -30.19 -10.46
CA PRO A 209 -11.19 -30.90 -10.03
C PRO A 209 -10.04 -29.99 -9.52
N LEU A 210 -10.00 -28.73 -9.93
CA LEU A 210 -8.99 -27.76 -9.52
C LEU A 210 -9.48 -26.74 -8.47
N GLY A 211 -10.71 -26.91 -7.94
CA GLY A 211 -11.28 -25.97 -6.97
C GLY A 211 -12.80 -25.90 -7.07
N GLU A 212 -13.35 -24.70 -6.98
CA GLU A 212 -14.80 -24.46 -7.07
C GLU A 212 -15.11 -23.40 -8.12
N ILE A 213 -16.29 -23.46 -8.69
CA ILE A 213 -16.82 -22.46 -9.61
C ILE A 213 -18.10 -21.88 -9.00
N VAL A 214 -18.10 -20.59 -8.70
CA VAL A 214 -19.31 -19.88 -8.31
C VAL A 214 -19.97 -19.32 -9.57
N HIS A 215 -21.13 -19.84 -9.89
CA HIS A 215 -21.97 -19.28 -10.96
C HIS A 215 -22.78 -18.15 -10.40
N VAL A 216 -22.74 -16.99 -11.07
CA VAL A 216 -23.38 -15.75 -10.64
C VAL A 216 -24.38 -15.32 -11.69
N LEU A 217 -25.61 -15.04 -11.26
CA LEU A 217 -26.62 -14.34 -12.05
C LEU A 217 -26.91 -13.00 -11.37
N LEU A 218 -26.74 -11.92 -12.10
CA LEU A 218 -27.05 -10.57 -11.65
C LEU A 218 -28.19 -9.99 -12.48
N LYS A 219 -29.15 -9.32 -11.80
CA LYS A 219 -30.21 -8.56 -12.47
C LYS A 219 -30.32 -7.17 -11.87
N TYR A 220 -30.48 -6.18 -12.73
CA TYR A 220 -30.79 -4.81 -12.34
C TYR A 220 -31.68 -4.17 -13.36
N LYS A 221 -32.90 -3.80 -12.97
CA LYS A 221 -33.94 -3.33 -13.91
C LYS A 221 -34.19 -4.39 -14.99
N GLU A 222 -34.06 -4.02 -16.26
CA GLU A 222 -34.23 -4.92 -17.41
C GLU A 222 -32.91 -5.59 -17.85
N LYS A 223 -31.77 -5.26 -17.21
CA LYS A 223 -30.47 -5.85 -17.52
C LYS A 223 -30.27 -7.12 -16.72
N GLU A 224 -29.75 -8.15 -17.39
CA GLU A 224 -29.36 -9.41 -16.76
C GLU A 224 -28.01 -9.86 -17.32
N ILE A 225 -27.12 -10.32 -16.45
CA ILE A 225 -25.85 -10.95 -16.83
C ILE A 225 -25.62 -12.19 -15.99
N SER A 226 -24.97 -13.20 -16.57
CA SER A 226 -24.49 -14.37 -15.85
C SER A 226 -23.03 -14.64 -16.21
N PHE A 227 -22.24 -15.10 -15.22
CA PHE A 227 -20.83 -15.40 -15.39
C PHE A 227 -20.35 -16.37 -14.33
N ASP A 228 -19.20 -16.97 -14.57
CA ASP A 228 -18.56 -17.90 -13.65
C ASP A 228 -17.34 -17.25 -12.99
N ILE A 229 -17.17 -17.53 -11.68
CA ILE A 229 -15.98 -17.14 -10.92
C ILE A 229 -15.25 -18.42 -10.51
N PRO A 230 -14.20 -18.83 -11.22
CA PRO A 230 -13.39 -19.98 -10.84
C PRO A 230 -12.46 -19.59 -9.66
N LEU A 231 -12.42 -20.46 -8.65
CA LEU A 231 -11.62 -20.34 -7.44
C LEU A 231 -10.76 -21.60 -7.28
N LEU A 232 -9.46 -21.45 -7.06
CA LEU A 232 -8.52 -22.56 -6.87
C LEU A 232 -8.65 -23.23 -5.49
N VAL A 233 -9.38 -22.62 -4.58
CA VAL A 233 -9.69 -23.11 -3.24
C VAL A 233 -11.18 -22.96 -3.00
N LYS A 234 -11.67 -23.49 -1.87
CA LYS A 234 -13.08 -23.31 -1.48
C LYS A 234 -13.49 -21.85 -1.48
N ALA A 235 -14.68 -21.57 -1.96
CA ALA A 235 -15.23 -20.22 -2.05
C ALA A 235 -15.24 -19.52 -0.69
N SER A 236 -15.54 -20.26 0.39
CA SER A 236 -15.47 -19.75 1.77
C SER A 236 -14.08 -19.24 2.20
N LEU A 237 -13.00 -19.69 1.57
CA LEU A 237 -11.62 -19.25 1.83
C LEU A 237 -11.16 -18.12 0.88
N SER A 238 -11.96 -17.81 -0.14
CA SER A 238 -11.65 -16.81 -1.17
C SER A 238 -12.70 -15.71 -1.25
N LEU A 239 -13.43 -15.44 -0.17
CA LEU A 239 -14.50 -14.44 -0.13
C LEU A 239 -14.08 -13.05 -0.64
N PRO A 240 -12.94 -12.45 -0.23
CA PRO A 240 -12.54 -11.12 -0.71
C PRO A 240 -12.39 -11.08 -2.23
N LYS A 241 -11.82 -12.13 -2.84
CA LYS A 241 -11.67 -12.22 -4.30
C LYS A 241 -13.01 -12.40 -5.01
N LEU A 242 -13.90 -13.22 -4.44
CA LEU A 242 -15.26 -13.44 -4.95
C LEU A 242 -16.03 -12.12 -4.92
N GLU A 243 -16.06 -11.46 -3.78
CA GLU A 243 -16.79 -10.22 -3.53
C GLU A 243 -16.27 -9.05 -4.38
N SER A 244 -14.96 -8.94 -4.55
CA SER A 244 -14.36 -7.94 -5.44
C SER A 244 -14.81 -8.12 -6.89
N LYS A 245 -14.84 -9.34 -7.40
CA LYS A 245 -15.36 -9.62 -8.74
C LYS A 245 -16.85 -9.35 -8.85
N LEU A 246 -17.60 -9.72 -7.82
CA LEU A 246 -19.04 -9.51 -7.77
C LEU A 246 -19.38 -8.02 -7.81
N ILE A 247 -18.77 -7.21 -6.95
CA ILE A 247 -19.04 -5.76 -6.87
C ILE A 247 -18.61 -5.05 -8.16
N TYR A 248 -17.51 -5.48 -8.78
CA TYR A 248 -17.08 -4.96 -10.07
C TYR A 248 -18.12 -5.21 -11.16
N GLN A 249 -18.67 -6.43 -11.26
CA GLN A 249 -19.69 -6.75 -12.25
C GLN A 249 -21.02 -6.03 -11.97
N ILE A 250 -21.36 -5.83 -10.70
CA ILE A 250 -22.53 -5.01 -10.33
C ILE A 250 -22.32 -3.56 -10.78
N ASP A 251 -21.15 -2.95 -10.54
CA ASP A 251 -20.88 -1.58 -11.02
C ASP A 251 -21.02 -1.47 -12.54
N GLN A 252 -20.51 -2.45 -13.31
CA GLN A 252 -20.68 -2.47 -14.77
C GLN A 252 -22.16 -2.59 -15.17
N LEU A 253 -22.95 -3.40 -14.46
CA LEU A 253 -24.35 -3.61 -14.74
C LEU A 253 -25.23 -2.37 -14.47
N ILE A 254 -24.91 -1.60 -13.43
CA ILE A 254 -25.68 -0.41 -13.01
C ILE A 254 -25.30 0.87 -13.76
N ARG A 255 -24.13 0.90 -14.41
CA ARG A 255 -23.75 1.96 -15.37
C ARG A 255 -24.60 1.89 -16.62
#